data_1fceaf2d3d76a7f184c2eb304538faea
#
_entry.id   1fceaf2d3d76a7f184c2eb304538faea
#
_cell.length_a   1.000
_cell.length_b   1.000
_cell.length_c   1.000
_cell.angle_alpha   90.00
_cell.angle_beta   90.00
_cell.angle_gamma   90.00
#
_symmetry.space_group_name_H-M   'P 1'
#
loop_
_entity.id
_entity.type
_entity.pdbx_description
1 polymer ?
#
loop_
_entity_poly.entity_id
_entity_poly.type
_entity_poly.pdbx_seq_one_letter_code
_entity_poly.pdbx_strand_id
1 'polypeptide(L)'
;MQYKTVAEAKDQPGLRLALTAGGPAPWSQAAKSIFQVKKIPYIPVAQHGGQANEELVAWTGHRNAPVAMYDNEPARTGWYEILMLAERLAPSPSLVPRHVEDRATMIGLSNELCGEEGFTWQARHLMFDTLLKAQGDAFKQNPMYTAYGYSAQNAAAAPSKIKPILAALSARLHKQQGAGSRYFVGNQLTALDLYWANMSQIVDPYPPEKNPMPDFFRQIWAPVRAAVESAIDPILIAHRDFIFAQHLTLPLDF
;
A
#
# COMPACT_ATOMS: atom_id res chain seq x y z
N MET A 1 0.47 14.70 -9.02
CA MET A 1 1.75 14.95 -8.29
C MET A 1 2.81 15.41 -9.28
N GLN A 2 3.70 16.32 -8.88
CA GLN A 2 4.80 16.76 -9.74
C GLN A 2 6.07 16.00 -9.34
N TYR A 3 6.36 14.94 -10.07
CA TYR A 3 7.53 14.09 -9.82
C TYR A 3 8.83 14.72 -10.35
N LYS A 4 9.92 14.44 -9.64
CA LYS A 4 11.28 14.64 -10.13
C LYS A 4 11.87 13.34 -10.69
N THR A 5 12.82 13.48 -11.59
CA THR A 5 13.68 12.36 -12.01
C THR A 5 14.68 12.01 -10.91
N VAL A 6 15.30 10.85 -11.00
CA VAL A 6 16.38 10.45 -10.08
C VAL A 6 17.53 11.44 -10.15
N ALA A 7 17.93 11.88 -11.36
CA ALA A 7 19.02 12.85 -11.54
C ALA A 7 18.76 14.18 -10.85
N GLU A 8 17.51 14.67 -10.84
CA GLU A 8 17.13 15.92 -10.17
C GLU A 8 17.02 15.81 -8.65
N ALA A 9 16.81 14.59 -8.12
CA ALA A 9 16.47 14.38 -6.71
C ALA A 9 17.60 13.78 -5.88
N LYS A 10 18.48 12.96 -6.47
CA LYS A 10 19.44 12.13 -5.72
C LYS A 10 20.37 12.92 -4.80
N ASP A 11 20.79 14.09 -5.22
CA ASP A 11 21.74 14.95 -4.50
C ASP A 11 21.03 16.02 -3.63
N GLN A 12 19.69 16.02 -3.60
CA GLN A 12 18.94 16.93 -2.74
C GLN A 12 18.94 16.44 -1.29
N PRO A 13 19.03 17.35 -0.30
CA PRO A 13 18.95 16.98 1.11
C PRO A 13 17.52 16.60 1.54
N GLY A 14 17.39 15.98 2.68
CA GLY A 14 16.13 15.62 3.28
C GLY A 14 15.54 14.33 2.72
N LEU A 15 14.23 14.18 2.80
CA LEU A 15 13.54 12.98 2.37
C LEU A 15 13.22 13.01 0.87
N ARG A 16 13.71 12.02 0.14
CA ARG A 16 13.30 11.70 -1.23
C ARG A 16 12.50 10.40 -1.18
N LEU A 17 11.32 10.42 -1.78
CA LEU A 17 10.41 9.28 -1.75
C LEU A 17 10.09 8.85 -3.19
N ALA A 18 10.66 7.72 -3.61
CA ALA A 18 10.32 7.13 -4.88
C ALA A 18 8.94 6.46 -4.77
N LEU A 19 8.04 6.86 -5.65
CA LEU A 19 6.65 6.41 -5.71
C LEU A 19 6.30 5.98 -7.13
N THR A 20 5.40 5.02 -7.29
CA THR A 20 4.92 4.62 -8.61
C THR A 20 4.13 5.77 -9.23
N ALA A 21 4.62 6.30 -10.35
CA ALA A 21 3.98 7.37 -11.09
C ALA A 21 2.89 6.84 -12.02
N GLY A 22 1.83 7.66 -12.22
CA GLY A 22 0.76 7.38 -13.17
C GLY A 22 -0.28 6.37 -12.71
N GLY A 23 -0.28 5.99 -11.42
CA GLY A 23 -1.30 5.09 -10.90
C GLY A 23 -1.33 4.97 -9.38
N PRO A 24 -2.48 4.57 -8.82
CA PRO A 24 -2.69 4.49 -7.37
C PRO A 24 -2.09 3.21 -6.77
N ALA A 25 -0.79 2.99 -6.95
CA ALA A 25 -0.09 1.83 -6.40
C ALA A 25 -0.21 1.78 -4.86
N PRO A 26 -0.83 0.75 -4.26
CA PRO A 26 -1.25 0.77 -2.85
C PRO A 26 -0.11 1.00 -1.87
N TRP A 27 1.06 0.35 -2.06
CA TRP A 27 2.22 0.57 -1.17
C TRP A 27 2.78 2.00 -1.27
N SER A 28 2.82 2.56 -2.49
CA SER A 28 3.25 3.95 -2.70
C SER A 28 2.29 4.93 -2.01
N GLN A 29 0.98 4.72 -2.16
CA GLN A 29 -0.03 5.55 -1.51
C GLN A 29 0.00 5.42 0.02
N ALA A 30 0.22 4.21 0.55
CA ALA A 30 0.36 3.98 1.98
C ALA A 30 1.59 4.69 2.57
N ALA A 31 2.76 4.59 1.92
CA ALA A 31 3.96 5.31 2.33
C ALA A 31 3.75 6.82 2.30
N LYS A 32 3.16 7.34 1.22
CA LYS A 32 2.80 8.76 1.10
C LYS A 32 1.88 9.22 2.22
N SER A 33 0.85 8.45 2.54
CA SER A 33 -0.11 8.75 3.61
C SER A 33 0.55 8.89 4.98
N ILE A 34 1.55 8.05 5.29
CA ILE A 34 2.32 8.14 6.54
C ILE A 34 3.04 9.49 6.64
N PHE A 35 3.78 9.88 5.60
CA PHE A 35 4.51 11.16 5.61
C PHE A 35 3.56 12.36 5.59
N GLN A 36 2.43 12.27 4.89
CA GLN A 36 1.40 13.31 4.87
C GLN A 36 0.79 13.54 6.26
N VAL A 37 0.36 12.49 6.96
CA VAL A 37 -0.22 12.59 8.31
C VAL A 37 0.79 13.14 9.32
N LYS A 38 2.04 12.74 9.20
CA LYS A 38 3.14 13.23 10.05
C LYS A 38 3.68 14.59 9.62
N LYS A 39 3.15 15.17 8.53
CA LYS A 39 3.58 16.46 7.97
C LYS A 39 5.08 16.52 7.66
N ILE A 40 5.65 15.40 7.25
CA ILE A 40 7.04 15.31 6.84
C ILE A 40 7.12 15.67 5.35
N PRO A 41 7.80 16.75 4.98
CA PRO A 41 7.98 17.10 3.57
C PRO A 41 8.91 16.08 2.89
N TYR A 42 8.65 15.80 1.61
CA TYR A 42 9.49 14.94 0.80
C TYR A 42 9.54 15.41 -0.66
N ILE A 43 10.58 15.02 -1.34
CA ILE A 43 10.73 15.18 -2.80
C ILE A 43 10.21 13.90 -3.45
N PRO A 44 9.11 13.96 -4.21
CA PRO A 44 8.59 12.78 -4.92
C PRO A 44 9.47 12.45 -6.12
N VAL A 45 9.89 11.20 -6.23
CA VAL A 45 10.71 10.68 -7.34
C VAL A 45 9.89 9.66 -8.12
N ALA A 46 9.89 9.78 -9.46
CA ALA A 46 9.13 8.87 -10.31
C ALA A 46 9.76 7.48 -10.35
N GLN A 47 8.95 6.46 -10.07
CA GLN A 47 9.23 5.07 -10.39
C GLN A 47 8.16 4.59 -11.39
N HIS A 48 8.57 3.94 -12.46
CA HIS A 48 7.67 3.46 -13.49
C HIS A 48 7.41 1.98 -13.33
N GLY A 49 6.15 1.61 -13.06
CA GLY A 49 5.72 0.23 -12.86
C GLY A 49 6.03 -0.65 -14.07
N GLY A 50 6.66 -1.81 -13.84
CA GLY A 50 7.02 -2.74 -14.92
C GLY A 50 8.24 -2.35 -15.75
N GLN A 51 8.87 -1.19 -15.51
CA GLN A 51 10.10 -0.76 -16.20
C GLN A 51 11.36 -1.18 -15.42
N ALA A 52 12.51 -1.13 -16.09
CA ALA A 52 13.80 -1.45 -15.47
C ALA A 52 14.21 -0.47 -14.37
N ASN A 53 13.87 0.81 -14.51
CA ASN A 53 14.19 1.89 -13.57
C ASN A 53 15.70 1.95 -13.24
N GLU A 54 16.56 1.89 -14.25
CA GLU A 54 18.01 1.71 -14.10
C GLU A 54 18.67 2.78 -13.22
N GLU A 55 18.29 4.05 -13.37
CA GLU A 55 18.81 5.14 -12.54
C GLU A 55 18.38 4.96 -11.06
N LEU A 56 17.13 4.53 -10.81
CA LEU A 56 16.66 4.27 -9.46
C LEU A 56 17.43 3.10 -8.83
N VAL A 57 17.65 2.03 -9.60
CA VAL A 57 18.45 0.87 -9.16
C VAL A 57 19.90 1.28 -8.85
N ALA A 58 20.53 2.06 -9.74
CA ALA A 58 21.89 2.54 -9.52
C ALA A 58 22.02 3.40 -8.25
N TRP A 59 20.99 4.17 -7.92
CA TRP A 59 20.99 5.04 -6.75
C TRP A 59 20.61 4.31 -5.45
N THR A 60 19.59 3.46 -5.48
CA THR A 60 18.99 2.90 -4.27
C THR A 60 19.21 1.40 -4.08
N GLY A 61 19.67 0.70 -5.11
CA GLY A 61 19.72 -0.77 -5.16
C GLY A 61 18.36 -1.42 -5.44
N HIS A 62 17.28 -0.64 -5.64
CA HIS A 62 15.92 -1.17 -5.75
C HIS A 62 15.20 -0.65 -6.99
N ARG A 63 14.50 -1.55 -7.68
CA ARG A 63 13.73 -1.25 -8.89
C ARG A 63 12.30 -0.77 -8.60
N ASN A 64 11.74 -1.21 -7.50
CA ASN A 64 10.33 -0.99 -7.16
C ASN A 64 10.14 0.21 -6.24
N ALA A 65 8.88 0.63 -6.07
CA ALA A 65 8.46 1.65 -5.12
C ALA A 65 7.46 1.04 -4.09
N PRO A 66 7.36 1.64 -2.88
CA PRO A 66 8.05 2.87 -2.44
C PRO A 66 9.50 2.61 -2.01
N VAL A 67 10.36 3.63 -2.19
CA VAL A 67 11.70 3.69 -1.59
C VAL A 67 11.89 5.05 -0.93
N ALA A 68 12.22 5.05 0.35
CA ALA A 68 12.52 6.28 1.09
C ALA A 68 14.03 6.42 1.29
N MET A 69 14.58 7.55 0.83
CA MET A 69 15.97 7.96 0.99
C MET A 69 16.01 9.21 1.85
N TYR A 70 16.67 9.16 3.00
CA TYR A 70 16.83 10.32 3.88
C TYR A 70 18.31 10.71 3.98
N ASP A 71 18.64 11.91 3.52
CA ASP A 71 20.01 12.39 3.41
C ASP A 71 20.95 11.34 2.79
N ASN A 72 21.98 10.92 3.49
CA ASN A 72 22.97 9.92 3.05
C ASN A 72 22.73 8.54 3.70
N GLU A 73 21.56 8.31 4.29
CA GLU A 73 21.24 7.02 4.89
C GLU A 73 20.94 5.95 3.83
N PRO A 74 21.08 4.66 4.19
CA PRO A 74 20.65 3.56 3.33
C PRO A 74 19.16 3.64 2.99
N ALA A 75 18.80 3.15 1.79
CA ALA A 75 17.41 3.08 1.33
C ALA A 75 16.52 2.27 2.30
N ARG A 76 15.30 2.73 2.50
CA ARG A 76 14.22 2.01 3.20
C ARG A 76 13.17 1.59 2.19
N THR A 77 12.91 0.29 2.08
CA THR A 77 12.01 -0.28 1.05
C THR A 77 10.86 -1.07 1.66
N GLY A 78 11.03 -1.60 2.86
CA GLY A 78 9.98 -2.31 3.58
C GLY A 78 8.94 -1.36 4.17
N TRP A 79 7.68 -1.79 4.19
CA TRP A 79 6.59 -1.01 4.77
C TRP A 79 6.86 -0.60 6.23
N TYR A 80 7.46 -1.51 7.01
CA TYR A 80 7.80 -1.26 8.41
C TYR A 80 9.02 -0.33 8.55
N GLU A 81 10.03 -0.49 7.71
CA GLU A 81 11.22 0.38 7.70
C GLU A 81 10.86 1.83 7.38
N ILE A 82 9.96 2.04 6.41
CA ILE A 82 9.45 3.37 6.03
C ILE A 82 8.64 3.98 7.18
N LEU A 83 7.79 3.18 7.85
CA LEU A 83 7.06 3.62 9.04
C LEU A 83 8.02 4.06 10.16
N MET A 84 9.03 3.25 10.46
CA MET A 84 9.99 3.56 11.53
C MET A 84 10.88 4.77 11.20
N LEU A 85 11.21 4.98 9.93
CA LEU A 85 11.85 6.22 9.49
C LEU A 85 10.94 7.43 9.78
N ALA A 86 9.68 7.35 9.42
CA ALA A 86 8.72 8.43 9.66
C ALA A 86 8.52 8.71 11.17
N GLU A 87 8.43 7.67 12.01
CA GLU A 87 8.37 7.80 13.48
C GLU A 87 9.60 8.50 14.04
N ARG A 88 10.80 8.18 13.54
CA ARG A 88 12.04 8.82 13.95
C ARG A 88 12.12 10.29 13.54
N LEU A 89 11.70 10.61 12.30
CA LEU A 89 11.77 11.99 11.77
C LEU A 89 10.74 12.91 12.42
N ALA A 90 9.56 12.39 12.76
CA ALA A 90 8.52 13.14 13.45
C ALA A 90 7.82 12.23 14.49
N PRO A 91 8.30 12.17 15.73
CA PRO A 91 7.73 11.28 16.76
C PRO A 91 6.25 11.57 17.10
N SER A 92 5.74 12.74 16.77
CA SER A 92 4.34 13.12 17.01
C SER A 92 3.68 13.66 15.75
N PRO A 93 2.44 13.24 15.44
CA PRO A 93 1.68 12.17 16.11
C PRO A 93 2.31 10.81 15.86
N SER A 94 2.35 9.93 16.86
CA SER A 94 2.84 8.56 16.68
C SER A 94 1.76 7.71 16.01
N LEU A 95 2.15 6.98 14.97
CA LEU A 95 1.33 5.98 14.28
C LEU A 95 1.58 4.56 14.80
N VAL A 96 2.48 4.43 15.79
CA VAL A 96 2.83 3.17 16.45
C VAL A 96 2.40 3.23 17.91
N PRO A 97 1.51 2.34 18.37
CA PRO A 97 1.06 2.32 19.77
C PRO A 97 2.20 2.15 20.77
N ARG A 98 2.13 2.87 21.88
CA ARG A 98 3.12 2.73 22.98
C ARG A 98 2.95 1.43 23.75
N HIS A 99 1.70 1.00 23.97
CA HIS A 99 1.38 -0.24 24.66
C HIS A 99 1.82 -1.44 23.83
N VAL A 100 2.51 -2.40 24.43
CA VAL A 100 3.16 -3.52 23.72
C VAL A 100 2.15 -4.41 22.99
N GLU A 101 1.04 -4.76 23.62
CA GLU A 101 0.00 -5.62 23.01
C GLU A 101 -0.67 -4.93 21.81
N ASP A 102 -0.98 -3.65 21.93
CA ASP A 102 -1.53 -2.85 20.84
C ASP A 102 -0.54 -2.72 19.70
N ARG A 103 0.74 -2.50 20.02
CA ARG A 103 1.81 -2.42 19.02
C ARG A 103 2.01 -3.76 18.30
N ALA A 104 2.02 -4.88 19.03
CA ALA A 104 2.11 -6.21 18.44
C ALA A 104 0.92 -6.51 17.55
N THR A 105 -0.30 -6.15 17.95
CA THR A 105 -1.52 -6.27 17.14
C THR A 105 -1.42 -5.43 15.87
N MET A 106 -1.03 -4.15 15.99
CA MET A 106 -0.87 -3.24 14.86
C MET A 106 0.16 -3.78 13.87
N ILE A 107 1.34 -4.19 14.32
CA ILE A 107 2.41 -4.72 13.46
C ILE A 107 1.98 -6.02 12.79
N GLY A 108 1.39 -6.96 13.55
CA GLY A 108 0.94 -8.25 13.02
C GLY A 108 -0.10 -8.07 11.90
N LEU A 109 -1.17 -7.30 12.15
CA LEU A 109 -2.21 -7.05 11.15
C LEU A 109 -1.69 -6.21 9.97
N SER A 110 -0.73 -5.30 10.20
CA SER A 110 -0.08 -4.57 9.10
C SER A 110 0.75 -5.51 8.22
N ASN A 111 1.40 -6.52 8.80
CA ASN A 111 2.10 -7.55 8.03
C ASN A 111 1.13 -8.40 7.20
N GLU A 112 -0.03 -8.76 7.75
CA GLU A 112 -1.09 -9.45 7.00
C GLU A 112 -1.64 -8.61 5.82
N LEU A 113 -1.51 -7.29 5.86
CA LEU A 113 -1.89 -6.41 4.73
C LEU A 113 -0.75 -6.22 3.73
N CYS A 114 0.45 -5.90 4.22
CA CYS A 114 1.55 -5.33 3.44
C CYS A 114 2.66 -6.32 3.11
N GLY A 115 2.83 -7.37 3.93
CA GLY A 115 3.93 -8.32 3.82
C GLY A 115 3.77 -9.31 2.67
N GLU A 116 4.82 -10.08 2.42
CA GLU A 116 4.73 -11.29 1.60
C GLU A 116 3.69 -12.23 2.20
N GLU A 117 2.97 -12.95 1.34
CA GLU A 117 1.84 -13.81 1.72
C GLU A 117 0.60 -13.05 2.25
N GLY A 118 0.70 -11.74 2.51
CA GLY A 118 -0.42 -10.92 2.98
C GLY A 118 -1.42 -10.54 1.87
N PHE A 119 -2.48 -9.81 2.26
CA PHE A 119 -3.59 -9.42 1.41
C PHE A 119 -3.17 -8.84 0.06
N THR A 120 -2.32 -7.80 0.09
CA THR A 120 -1.94 -7.07 -1.13
C THR A 120 -1.01 -7.91 -2.02
N TRP A 121 -0.22 -8.78 -1.41
CA TRP A 121 0.63 -9.71 -2.15
C TRP A 121 -0.20 -10.77 -2.87
N GLN A 122 -1.15 -11.38 -2.18
CA GLN A 122 -2.06 -12.38 -2.77
C GLN A 122 -2.96 -11.76 -3.85
N ALA A 123 -3.45 -10.54 -3.63
CA ALA A 123 -4.19 -9.80 -4.66
C ALA A 123 -3.37 -9.61 -5.94
N ARG A 124 -2.05 -9.40 -5.83
CA ARG A 124 -1.15 -9.28 -6.99
C ARG A 124 -1.12 -10.57 -7.83
N HIS A 125 -1.19 -11.75 -7.23
CA HIS A 125 -1.25 -13.00 -8.00
C HIS A 125 -2.51 -13.06 -8.88
N LEU A 126 -3.65 -12.61 -8.37
CA LEU A 126 -4.90 -12.51 -9.16
C LEU A 126 -4.80 -11.47 -10.28
N MET A 127 -4.16 -10.32 -10.01
CA MET A 127 -3.92 -9.30 -11.04
C MET A 127 -2.99 -9.84 -12.15
N PHE A 128 -1.93 -10.56 -11.79
CA PHE A 128 -1.00 -11.15 -12.76
C PHE A 128 -1.65 -12.27 -13.58
N ASP A 129 -2.51 -13.07 -12.98
CA ASP A 129 -3.31 -14.06 -13.70
C ASP A 129 -4.20 -13.38 -14.76
N THR A 130 -4.81 -12.25 -14.41
CA THR A 130 -5.62 -11.43 -15.33
C THR A 130 -4.76 -10.86 -16.46
N LEU A 131 -3.59 -10.31 -16.14
CA LEU A 131 -2.67 -9.75 -17.14
C LEU A 131 -2.13 -10.84 -18.07
N LEU A 132 -1.79 -12.01 -17.53
CA LEU A 132 -1.33 -13.14 -18.33
C LEU A 132 -2.42 -13.62 -19.30
N LYS A 133 -3.67 -13.68 -18.87
CA LYS A 133 -4.82 -14.04 -19.74
C LYS A 133 -5.05 -13.00 -20.84
N ALA A 134 -4.84 -11.72 -20.54
CA ALA A 134 -5.04 -10.64 -21.50
C ALA A 134 -3.88 -10.45 -22.48
N GLN A 135 -2.63 -10.63 -22.04
CA GLN A 135 -1.42 -10.29 -22.79
C GLN A 135 -0.60 -11.54 -23.23
N GLY A 136 -0.94 -12.72 -22.70
CA GLY A 136 -0.24 -13.95 -23.04
C GLY A 136 1.27 -13.90 -22.74
N ASP A 137 2.07 -14.41 -23.65
CA ASP A 137 3.53 -14.48 -23.48
C ASP A 137 4.22 -13.12 -23.39
N ALA A 138 3.57 -12.04 -23.88
CA ALA A 138 4.11 -10.69 -23.73
C ALA A 138 4.23 -10.28 -22.27
N PHE A 139 3.28 -10.67 -21.40
CA PHE A 139 3.37 -10.39 -19.98
C PHE A 139 4.51 -11.16 -19.28
N LYS A 140 4.88 -12.34 -19.78
CA LYS A 140 6.01 -13.12 -19.24
C LYS A 140 7.36 -12.42 -19.41
N GLN A 141 7.47 -11.49 -20.37
CA GLN A 141 8.67 -10.66 -20.54
C GLN A 141 8.69 -9.45 -19.57
N ASN A 142 7.58 -9.17 -18.89
CA ASN A 142 7.54 -8.10 -17.91
C ASN A 142 8.36 -8.48 -16.66
N PRO A 143 9.29 -7.63 -16.19
CA PRO A 143 10.09 -7.91 -14.98
C PRO A 143 9.26 -8.20 -13.73
N MET A 144 8.00 -7.78 -13.68
CA MET A 144 7.10 -8.08 -12.56
C MET A 144 6.67 -9.56 -12.53
N TYR A 145 6.61 -10.23 -13.68
CA TYR A 145 6.14 -11.60 -13.78
C TYR A 145 6.94 -12.56 -12.90
N THR A 146 8.27 -12.43 -12.91
CA THR A 146 9.18 -13.29 -12.12
C THR A 146 9.49 -12.73 -10.74
N ALA A 147 9.37 -11.40 -10.53
CA ALA A 147 9.86 -10.73 -9.33
C ALA A 147 9.03 -11.03 -8.06
N TYR A 148 7.80 -11.53 -8.21
CA TYR A 148 6.87 -11.67 -7.08
C TYR A 148 6.35 -13.10 -6.90
N GLY A 149 7.05 -14.09 -7.42
CA GLY A 149 6.71 -15.50 -7.23
C GLY A 149 5.35 -15.91 -7.82
N TYR A 150 4.94 -15.26 -8.93
CA TYR A 150 3.68 -15.64 -9.59
C TYR A 150 3.72 -17.08 -10.08
N SER A 151 2.64 -17.79 -9.82
CA SER A 151 2.29 -19.06 -10.45
C SER A 151 0.76 -19.19 -10.54
N ALA A 152 0.27 -20.01 -11.48
CA ALA A 152 -1.17 -20.30 -11.57
C ALA A 152 -1.69 -20.94 -10.28
N GLN A 153 -0.87 -21.74 -9.59
CA GLN A 153 -1.20 -22.34 -8.31
C GLN A 153 -1.37 -21.26 -7.22
N ASN A 154 -0.43 -20.29 -7.13
CA ASN A 154 -0.52 -19.19 -6.17
C ASN A 154 -1.74 -18.31 -6.45
N ALA A 155 -2.03 -18.03 -7.72
CA ALA A 155 -3.23 -17.28 -8.10
C ALA A 155 -4.53 -18.01 -7.71
N ALA A 156 -4.61 -19.32 -7.93
CA ALA A 156 -5.76 -20.14 -7.53
C ALA A 156 -5.93 -20.21 -6.00
N ALA A 157 -4.84 -20.21 -5.25
CA ALA A 157 -4.87 -20.23 -3.78
C ALA A 157 -5.14 -18.86 -3.14
N ALA A 158 -4.91 -17.75 -3.86
CA ALA A 158 -4.97 -16.40 -3.32
C ALA A 158 -6.31 -16.05 -2.62
N PRO A 159 -7.50 -16.40 -3.14
CA PRO A 159 -8.75 -16.10 -2.45
C PRO A 159 -8.87 -16.76 -1.07
N SER A 160 -8.38 -17.99 -0.91
CA SER A 160 -8.42 -18.71 0.37
C SER A 160 -7.46 -18.11 1.40
N LYS A 161 -6.39 -17.42 0.97
CA LYS A 161 -5.47 -16.69 1.84
C LYS A 161 -5.98 -15.28 2.19
N ILE A 162 -6.63 -14.60 1.25
CA ILE A 162 -7.17 -13.24 1.46
C ILE A 162 -8.38 -13.24 2.42
N LYS A 163 -9.32 -14.17 2.24
CA LYS A 163 -10.58 -14.19 3.02
C LYS A 163 -10.38 -14.23 4.54
N PRO A 164 -9.48 -15.05 5.10
CA PRO A 164 -9.20 -15.04 6.54
C PRO A 164 -8.62 -13.69 7.04
N ILE A 165 -7.80 -13.01 6.22
CA ILE A 165 -7.24 -11.70 6.56
C ILE A 165 -8.37 -10.67 6.67
N LEU A 166 -9.25 -10.61 5.67
CA LEU A 166 -10.43 -9.72 5.71
C LEU A 166 -11.32 -10.00 6.92
N ALA A 167 -11.56 -11.27 7.23
CA ALA A 167 -12.35 -11.67 8.40
C ALA A 167 -11.68 -11.23 9.72
N ALA A 168 -10.36 -11.35 9.85
CA ALA A 168 -9.62 -10.91 11.03
C ALA A 168 -9.69 -9.38 11.21
N LEU A 169 -9.56 -8.62 10.13
CA LEU A 169 -9.71 -7.16 10.15
C LEU A 169 -11.13 -6.75 10.52
N SER A 170 -12.14 -7.39 9.93
CA SER A 170 -13.56 -7.15 10.24
C SER A 170 -13.86 -7.42 11.72
N ALA A 171 -13.47 -8.59 12.22
CA ALA A 171 -13.65 -8.95 13.63
C ALA A 171 -12.97 -7.95 14.57
N ARG A 172 -11.79 -7.45 14.18
CA ARG A 172 -11.09 -6.42 14.96
C ARG A 172 -11.87 -5.12 15.00
N LEU A 173 -12.41 -4.64 13.88
CA LEU A 173 -13.21 -3.41 13.84
C LEU A 173 -14.51 -3.55 14.63
N HIS A 174 -15.22 -4.67 14.54
CA HIS A 174 -16.41 -4.92 15.34
C HIS A 174 -16.09 -4.88 16.85
N LYS A 175 -14.98 -5.51 17.26
CA LYS A 175 -14.51 -5.44 18.66
C LYS A 175 -14.22 -4.00 19.10
N GLN A 176 -13.52 -3.23 18.27
CA GLN A 176 -13.21 -1.84 18.56
C GLN A 176 -14.46 -0.96 18.62
N GLN A 177 -15.39 -1.14 17.69
CA GLN A 177 -16.66 -0.43 17.70
C GLN A 177 -17.47 -0.72 18.96
N GLY A 178 -17.50 -1.96 19.42
CA GLY A 178 -18.12 -2.35 20.69
C GLY A 178 -17.44 -1.72 21.91
N ALA A 179 -16.17 -1.33 21.80
CA ALA A 179 -15.41 -0.59 22.82
C ALA A 179 -15.47 0.93 22.63
N GLY A 180 -16.27 1.46 21.68
CA GLY A 180 -16.43 2.88 21.42
C GLY A 180 -15.34 3.51 20.56
N SER A 181 -14.47 2.70 19.91
CA SER A 181 -13.43 3.19 19.01
C SER A 181 -13.78 2.94 17.54
N ARG A 182 -13.31 3.84 16.67
CA ARG A 182 -13.43 3.73 15.21
C ARG A 182 -12.13 3.30 14.53
N TYR A 183 -11.04 3.08 15.28
CA TYR A 183 -9.73 2.69 14.78
C TYR A 183 -9.47 1.21 15.01
N PHE A 184 -8.58 0.61 14.22
CA PHE A 184 -8.22 -0.81 14.39
C PHE A 184 -7.59 -1.10 15.75
N VAL A 185 -6.83 -0.15 16.32
CA VAL A 185 -6.11 -0.34 17.57
C VAL A 185 -6.22 0.91 18.45
N GLY A 186 -6.63 0.71 19.70
CA GLY A 186 -6.82 1.83 20.61
C GLY A 186 -7.93 2.78 20.18
N ASN A 187 -7.76 4.07 20.43
CA ASN A 187 -8.75 5.11 20.15
C ASN A 187 -8.18 6.28 19.31
N GLN A 188 -7.07 6.06 18.61
CA GLN A 188 -6.42 7.03 17.75
C GLN A 188 -5.84 6.36 16.50
N LEU A 189 -5.56 7.15 15.48
CA LEU A 189 -5.00 6.70 14.20
C LEU A 189 -3.68 5.95 14.43
N THR A 190 -3.57 4.80 13.76
CA THR A 190 -2.33 4.01 13.67
C THR A 190 -1.94 3.77 12.21
N ALA A 191 -0.73 3.27 11.98
CA ALA A 191 -0.28 2.91 10.64
C ALA A 191 -1.17 1.84 9.98
N LEU A 192 -1.76 0.92 10.76
CA LEU A 192 -2.68 -0.11 10.25
C LEU A 192 -3.91 0.51 9.58
N ASP A 193 -4.46 1.58 10.14
CA ASP A 193 -5.60 2.29 9.56
C ASP A 193 -5.25 2.88 8.19
N LEU A 194 -4.05 3.47 8.06
CA LEU A 194 -3.55 4.03 6.81
C LEU A 194 -3.27 2.94 5.76
N TYR A 195 -2.70 1.82 6.18
CA TYR A 195 -2.45 0.69 5.28
C TYR A 195 -3.76 0.15 4.72
N TRP A 196 -4.74 -0.15 5.57
CA TRP A 196 -6.03 -0.61 5.10
C TRP A 196 -6.72 0.40 4.19
N ALA A 197 -6.74 1.67 4.56
CA ALA A 197 -7.38 2.70 3.77
C ALA A 197 -6.86 2.74 2.32
N ASN A 198 -5.55 2.59 2.11
CA ASN A 198 -4.98 2.60 0.78
C ASN A 198 -5.11 1.24 0.06
N MET A 199 -4.96 0.12 0.76
CA MET A 199 -4.99 -1.21 0.16
C MET A 199 -6.39 -1.70 -0.17
N SER A 200 -7.41 -1.24 0.57
CA SER A 200 -8.81 -1.53 0.29
C SER A 200 -9.28 -1.08 -1.09
N GLN A 201 -8.59 -0.11 -1.72
CA GLN A 201 -8.87 0.32 -3.09
C GLN A 201 -8.80 -0.84 -4.11
N ILE A 202 -8.04 -1.88 -3.82
CA ILE A 202 -7.95 -3.06 -4.69
C ILE A 202 -9.29 -3.81 -4.76
N VAL A 203 -10.03 -3.85 -3.67
CA VAL A 203 -11.31 -4.59 -3.60
C VAL A 203 -12.54 -3.68 -3.66
N ASP A 204 -12.38 -2.40 -3.38
CA ASP A 204 -13.47 -1.43 -3.47
C ASP A 204 -12.91 -0.02 -3.82
N PRO A 205 -12.47 0.20 -5.08
CA PRO A 205 -11.96 1.51 -5.50
C PRO A 205 -13.08 2.56 -5.44
N TYR A 206 -12.73 3.78 -5.02
CA TYR A 206 -13.67 4.90 -5.12
C TYR A 206 -14.13 5.11 -6.57
N PRO A 207 -15.37 5.55 -6.78
CA PRO A 207 -15.88 5.79 -8.12
C PRO A 207 -15.07 6.90 -8.83
N PRO A 208 -15.09 6.94 -10.19
CA PRO A 208 -14.23 7.82 -10.98
C PRO A 208 -14.39 9.31 -10.66
N GLU A 209 -15.58 9.75 -10.34
CA GLU A 209 -15.88 11.15 -9.96
C GLU A 209 -15.26 11.56 -8.62
N LYS A 210 -15.00 10.59 -7.73
CA LYS A 210 -14.37 10.83 -6.41
C LYS A 210 -12.87 10.60 -6.43
N ASN A 211 -12.42 9.62 -7.21
CA ASN A 211 -11.01 9.28 -7.36
C ASN A 211 -10.72 8.83 -8.81
N PRO A 212 -10.52 9.79 -9.74
CA PRO A 212 -10.14 9.45 -11.11
C PRO A 212 -8.80 8.70 -11.12
N MET A 213 -8.75 7.62 -11.91
CA MET A 213 -7.55 6.83 -12.13
C MET A 213 -7.61 6.17 -13.51
N PRO A 214 -6.48 5.74 -14.10
CA PRO A 214 -6.51 4.98 -15.35
C PRO A 214 -7.38 3.73 -15.23
N ASP A 215 -8.25 3.49 -16.23
CA ASP A 215 -9.19 2.35 -16.26
C ASP A 215 -8.48 1.00 -16.12
N PHE A 216 -7.26 0.92 -16.57
CA PHE A 216 -6.39 -0.25 -16.41
C PHE A 216 -6.39 -0.78 -14.97
N PHE A 217 -6.27 0.10 -13.95
CA PHE A 217 -6.26 -0.33 -12.55
C PHE A 217 -7.61 -0.91 -12.13
N ARG A 218 -8.71 -0.31 -12.56
CA ARG A 218 -10.05 -0.85 -12.28
C ARG A 218 -10.24 -2.23 -12.91
N GLN A 219 -9.75 -2.41 -14.14
CA GLN A 219 -9.85 -3.68 -14.86
C GLN A 219 -9.07 -4.80 -14.18
N ILE A 220 -7.84 -4.55 -13.70
CA ILE A 220 -7.04 -5.57 -13.03
C ILE A 220 -7.48 -5.83 -11.57
N TRP A 221 -8.17 -4.88 -10.93
CA TRP A 221 -8.69 -5.04 -9.56
C TRP A 221 -10.06 -5.72 -9.50
N ALA A 222 -10.89 -5.57 -10.53
CA ALA A 222 -12.23 -6.16 -10.54
C ALA A 222 -12.24 -7.69 -10.30
N PRO A 223 -11.34 -8.50 -10.89
CA PRO A 223 -11.26 -9.94 -10.59
C PRO A 223 -10.86 -10.23 -9.15
N VAL A 224 -10.05 -9.38 -8.52
CA VAL A 224 -9.69 -9.53 -7.09
C VAL A 224 -10.94 -9.35 -6.24
N ARG A 225 -11.68 -8.26 -6.45
CA ARG A 225 -12.97 -8.03 -5.77
C ARG A 225 -13.91 -9.23 -5.92
N ALA A 226 -14.14 -9.67 -7.15
CA ALA A 226 -15.06 -10.78 -7.44
C ALA A 226 -14.67 -12.07 -6.69
N ALA A 227 -13.37 -12.36 -6.59
CA ALA A 227 -12.86 -13.57 -5.93
C ALA A 227 -13.05 -13.57 -4.40
N VAL A 228 -13.20 -12.39 -3.78
CA VAL A 228 -13.28 -12.25 -2.31
C VAL A 228 -14.52 -11.51 -1.83
N GLU A 229 -15.47 -11.18 -2.70
CA GLU A 229 -16.64 -10.35 -2.42
C GLU A 229 -17.41 -10.79 -1.17
N SER A 230 -17.61 -12.10 -1.01
CA SER A 230 -18.31 -12.67 0.16
C SER A 230 -17.61 -12.45 1.51
N ALA A 231 -16.36 -12.01 1.51
CA ALA A 231 -15.56 -11.72 2.71
C ALA A 231 -15.41 -10.22 2.97
N ILE A 232 -15.92 -9.36 2.10
CA ILE A 232 -15.87 -7.91 2.29
C ILE A 232 -17.03 -7.48 3.20
N ASP A 233 -16.76 -7.40 4.49
CA ASP A 233 -17.70 -6.86 5.46
C ASP A 233 -17.86 -5.34 5.25
N PRO A 234 -19.09 -4.79 5.25
CA PRO A 234 -19.34 -3.36 5.12
C PRO A 234 -18.57 -2.48 6.12
N ILE A 235 -18.24 -3.00 7.31
CA ILE A 235 -17.47 -2.25 8.32
C ILE A 235 -16.08 -1.89 7.82
N LEU A 236 -15.47 -2.74 6.98
CA LEU A 236 -14.15 -2.51 6.39
C LEU A 236 -14.17 -1.30 5.44
N ILE A 237 -15.23 -1.19 4.65
CA ILE A 237 -15.41 -0.08 3.71
C ILE A 237 -15.77 1.20 4.45
N ALA A 238 -16.66 1.12 5.44
CA ALA A 238 -17.01 2.26 6.29
C ALA A 238 -15.78 2.80 7.05
N HIS A 239 -14.88 1.91 7.51
CA HIS A 239 -13.63 2.32 8.14
C HIS A 239 -12.70 3.04 7.16
N ARG A 240 -12.50 2.50 5.93
CA ARG A 240 -11.74 3.19 4.88
C ARG A 240 -12.27 4.62 4.67
N ASP A 241 -13.58 4.75 4.49
CA ASP A 241 -14.22 6.04 4.22
C ASP A 241 -14.02 7.01 5.39
N PHE A 242 -14.10 6.50 6.61
CA PHE A 242 -13.80 7.28 7.80
C PHE A 242 -12.34 7.77 7.81
N ILE A 243 -11.36 6.91 7.51
CA ILE A 243 -9.94 7.30 7.51
C ILE A 243 -9.66 8.34 6.44
N PHE A 244 -10.21 8.19 5.24
CA PHE A 244 -10.08 9.20 4.19
C PHE A 244 -10.71 10.54 4.60
N ALA A 245 -11.93 10.51 5.15
CA ALA A 245 -12.63 11.73 5.54
C ALA A 245 -11.93 12.51 6.66
N GLN A 246 -11.22 11.83 7.56
CA GLN A 246 -10.62 12.46 8.74
C GLN A 246 -9.12 12.76 8.59
N HIS A 247 -8.39 11.99 7.80
CA HIS A 247 -6.92 11.98 7.84
C HIS A 247 -6.24 12.09 6.48
N LEU A 248 -6.95 11.79 5.39
CA LEU A 248 -6.38 11.74 4.05
C LEU A 248 -7.13 12.66 3.08
N THR A 249 -6.59 12.79 1.88
CA THR A 249 -7.17 13.67 0.85
C THR A 249 -7.56 12.86 -0.39
N LEU A 250 -8.70 13.19 -0.97
CA LEU A 250 -9.14 12.73 -2.29
C LEU A 250 -9.30 13.94 -3.22
N PRO A 251 -9.13 13.76 -4.55
CA PRO A 251 -8.63 12.54 -5.20
C PRO A 251 -7.18 12.23 -4.80
N LEU A 252 -6.81 10.95 -4.93
CA LEU A 252 -5.41 10.55 -4.80
C LEU A 252 -4.61 11.19 -5.95
N ASP A 253 -3.44 11.72 -5.62
CA ASP A 253 -2.47 12.19 -6.62
C ASP A 253 -1.37 11.13 -6.81
N PHE A 254 -1.00 10.81 -8.06
CA PHE A 254 -0.02 9.80 -8.43
C PHE A 254 0.60 10.06 -9.80
#